data_9ac791b083f5ef5afbbdf49b603560f3
#
_entry.id   9ac791b083f5ef5afbbdf49b603560f3
#
_cell.length_a   1.000
_cell.length_b   1.000
_cell.length_c   1.000
_cell.angle_alpha   90.00
_cell.angle_beta   90.00
_cell.angle_gamma   90.00
#
_symmetry.space_group_name_H-M   'P 1'
#
loop_
_entity.id
_entity.type
_entity.pdbx_description
1 polymer ?
#
loop_
_entity_poly.entity_id
_entity_poly.type
_entity_poly.pdbx_seq_one_letter_code
_entity_poly.pdbx_strand_id
1 'polypeptide(L)'
;MQPKRPRINPLILALALAAVLMVWSVMGSGSGSTSGSTMSYSTVVHYFEHNQVTAFTLDRNTSVITLNLKEGDLPLPDVSSTQSTTQATGGLLSGMFSTSSESTGAVQEDDGTVTVRYKLPYAYVFIENVEKYIESYDAANPDAPMTYDYTSLKETIPWMEIIFYLGMLGCTGFLLFSMMRGGAGGGGIMNVGKAKVKDEHENKKTATFADVAGEDEEKEELKEVVEFLKSPDKFNTLGARIPHGVLLVGPPGTGKTLLARACAGEAGVPFYSISGSDFVEMYVGVGASRVRDLFDKAKKTMPCIIFIDEIDAVGRQRGAGLGGGHDEREQTLNQLLTEMDGFEGNSGVIILAATNRPDSLDPALLRPGRFDRRVPVELPDLKGREEILKVHAKNKPLAEDVDLKQIAQTTAGFTGAELENLLNEAAIMAAKDRRRFVRQSDIKSAFIKVGIGAEKRSKVISDKEKRITAYHETGHAILFHMLPDMEAVYTISIIPTGPGAAGYTMPQPENDDMFQTRGKMMQYITVCLGGRVAEELIFDDITTGASQDIKQATATARSMITKYGMSENLGLVAYDSDSDEVFIGRDWGHTKSYSENVAAAIDEEVRQMIEKCHDQAKQIIPVSYTHLTLPTILRVEI
;
A
#
# COMPACT_ATOMS: atom_id res chain seq x y z
N MET A 1 16.19 -23.73 36.87
CA MET A 1 15.28 -22.85 36.09
C MET A 1 13.93 -23.55 36.00
N GLN A 2 12.94 -23.05 36.74
CA GLN A 2 11.58 -23.56 36.66
C GLN A 2 10.86 -22.93 35.46
N PRO A 3 10.07 -23.69 34.67
CA PRO A 3 9.35 -23.14 33.53
C PRO A 3 8.22 -22.20 33.99
N LYS A 4 8.21 -20.95 33.52
CA LYS A 4 7.12 -20.01 33.74
C LYS A 4 5.85 -20.51 33.03
N ARG A 5 4.81 -20.77 33.81
CA ARG A 5 3.46 -21.12 33.30
C ARG A 5 2.94 -19.95 32.44
N PRO A 6 2.38 -20.23 31.26
CA PRO A 6 1.80 -19.17 30.42
C PRO A 6 0.63 -18.51 31.16
N ARG A 7 0.67 -17.20 31.39
CA ARG A 7 -0.46 -16.43 31.89
C ARG A 7 -1.41 -16.22 30.73
N ILE A 8 -2.52 -16.94 30.74
CA ILE A 8 -3.61 -16.74 29.77
C ILE A 8 -4.16 -15.33 30.01
N ASN A 9 -4.20 -14.51 28.97
CA ASN A 9 -4.72 -13.15 29.04
C ASN A 9 -6.22 -13.22 29.35
N PRO A 10 -6.72 -12.61 30.44
CA PRO A 10 -8.13 -12.66 30.82
C PRO A 10 -9.08 -12.15 29.73
N LEU A 11 -8.59 -11.28 28.84
CA LEU A 11 -9.33 -10.80 27.67
C LEU A 11 -9.60 -11.91 26.66
N ILE A 12 -8.65 -12.82 26.45
CA ILE A 12 -8.81 -13.97 25.53
C ILE A 12 -9.83 -14.94 26.11
N LEU A 13 -9.84 -15.13 27.44
CA LEU A 13 -10.81 -15.98 28.11
C LEU A 13 -12.23 -15.39 28.04
N ALA A 14 -12.36 -14.07 28.22
CA ALA A 14 -13.64 -13.36 28.10
C ALA A 14 -14.18 -13.37 26.65
N LEU A 15 -13.31 -13.18 25.64
CA LEU A 15 -13.69 -13.28 24.24
C LEU A 15 -14.07 -14.70 23.83
N ALA A 16 -13.36 -15.72 24.34
CA ALA A 16 -13.71 -17.12 24.11
C ALA A 16 -15.06 -17.46 24.73
N LEU A 17 -15.35 -16.97 25.94
CA LEU A 17 -16.65 -17.17 26.61
C LEU A 17 -17.78 -16.44 25.86
N ALA A 18 -17.55 -15.20 25.40
CA ALA A 18 -18.50 -14.46 24.59
C ALA A 18 -18.77 -15.12 23.23
N ALA A 19 -17.75 -15.68 22.59
CA ALA A 19 -17.87 -16.42 21.34
C ALA A 19 -18.67 -17.73 21.55
N VAL A 20 -18.45 -18.45 22.64
CA VAL A 20 -19.22 -19.66 23.00
C VAL A 20 -20.67 -19.29 23.25
N LEU A 21 -20.96 -18.20 23.97
CA LEU A 21 -22.32 -17.72 24.21
C LEU A 21 -23.01 -17.24 22.93
N MET A 22 -22.27 -16.61 22.01
CA MET A 22 -22.79 -16.19 20.71
C MET A 22 -23.08 -17.37 19.80
N VAL A 23 -22.22 -18.38 19.74
CA VAL A 23 -22.46 -19.63 19.01
C VAL A 23 -23.66 -20.37 19.60
N TRP A 24 -23.80 -20.36 20.92
CA TRP A 24 -24.92 -21.02 21.61
C TRP A 24 -26.24 -20.26 21.36
N SER A 25 -26.25 -18.93 21.31
CA SER A 25 -27.40 -18.10 20.92
C SER A 25 -27.84 -18.35 19.47
N VAL A 26 -26.88 -18.48 18.54
CA VAL A 26 -27.15 -18.76 17.11
C VAL A 26 -27.61 -20.21 16.90
N MET A 27 -27.07 -21.16 17.65
CA MET A 27 -27.50 -22.56 17.59
C MET A 27 -28.85 -22.79 18.30
N GLY A 28 -29.22 -21.96 19.28
CA GLY A 28 -30.51 -22.00 19.95
C GLY A 28 -31.68 -21.43 19.13
N SER A 29 -31.39 -20.61 18.13
CA SER A 29 -32.34 -20.06 17.16
C SER A 29 -32.33 -20.86 15.85
N GLY A 30 -32.14 -22.17 15.93
CA GLY A 30 -32.22 -23.09 14.81
C GLY A 30 -33.62 -23.08 14.22
N SER A 31 -33.82 -22.42 13.10
CA SER A 31 -34.99 -22.57 12.24
C SER A 31 -35.04 -24.04 11.78
N GLY A 32 -35.89 -24.83 12.41
CA GLY A 32 -36.24 -26.16 11.93
C GLY A 32 -36.93 -26.01 10.57
N SER A 33 -36.23 -26.42 9.52
CA SER A 33 -36.85 -26.68 8.24
C SER A 33 -37.78 -27.87 8.38
N THR A 34 -39.06 -27.61 8.50
CA THR A 34 -40.14 -28.63 8.45
C THR A 34 -40.34 -29.07 7.01
N SER A 35 -39.81 -30.20 6.64
CA SER A 35 -40.36 -30.97 5.53
C SER A 35 -41.44 -31.90 6.11
N GLY A 36 -42.68 -31.52 5.93
CA GLY A 36 -43.82 -32.29 6.33
C GLY A 36 -45.12 -31.67 5.86
N SER A 37 -45.82 -32.36 5.00
CA SER A 37 -47.15 -32.21 4.42
C SER A 37 -47.74 -30.78 4.33
N THR A 38 -48.02 -30.44 3.13
CA THR A 38 -48.40 -29.11 2.57
C THR A 38 -49.86 -28.72 2.87
N MET A 39 -50.22 -28.54 4.12
CA MET A 39 -51.50 -27.85 4.42
C MET A 39 -51.24 -26.34 4.47
N SER A 40 -51.94 -25.57 3.67
CA SER A 40 -51.84 -24.11 3.67
C SER A 40 -52.88 -23.47 4.59
N TYR A 41 -52.64 -22.22 5.03
CA TYR A 41 -53.62 -21.46 5.80
C TYR A 41 -54.94 -21.30 5.06
N SER A 42 -54.94 -21.13 3.74
CA SER A 42 -56.12 -21.08 2.90
C SER A 42 -56.91 -22.37 2.95
N THR A 43 -56.27 -23.53 3.02
CA THR A 43 -56.95 -24.83 3.16
C THR A 43 -57.68 -24.93 4.51
N VAL A 44 -57.08 -24.46 5.61
CA VAL A 44 -57.73 -24.38 6.91
C VAL A 44 -58.99 -23.50 6.84
N VAL A 45 -58.90 -22.34 6.23
CA VAL A 45 -60.05 -21.42 6.07
C VAL A 45 -61.16 -22.06 5.21
N HIS A 46 -60.80 -22.77 4.13
CA HIS A 46 -61.78 -23.45 3.28
C HIS A 46 -62.58 -24.55 4.01
N TYR A 47 -61.95 -25.27 4.95
CA TYR A 47 -62.71 -26.23 5.79
C TYR A 47 -63.75 -25.55 6.67
N PHE A 48 -63.50 -24.34 7.16
CA PHE A 48 -64.48 -23.54 7.88
C PHE A 48 -65.60 -23.03 6.96
N GLU A 49 -65.23 -22.52 5.77
CA GLU A 49 -66.18 -22.01 4.77
C GLU A 49 -67.17 -23.07 4.26
N HIS A 50 -66.74 -24.35 4.18
CA HIS A 50 -67.53 -25.48 3.75
C HIS A 50 -68.22 -26.24 4.90
N ASN A 51 -68.26 -25.65 6.10
CA ASN A 51 -68.88 -26.25 7.29
C ASN A 51 -68.45 -27.66 7.62
N GLN A 52 -67.17 -28.00 7.31
CA GLN A 52 -66.58 -29.32 7.60
C GLN A 52 -65.89 -29.41 8.98
N VAL A 53 -65.64 -28.29 9.66
CA VAL A 53 -65.10 -28.24 11.01
C VAL A 53 -66.21 -28.41 12.02
N THR A 54 -66.19 -29.47 12.83
CA THR A 54 -67.18 -29.73 13.88
C THR A 54 -66.77 -29.17 15.22
N ALA A 55 -65.48 -29.22 15.51
CA ALA A 55 -64.89 -28.68 16.73
C ALA A 55 -63.48 -28.18 16.47
N PHE A 56 -62.99 -27.19 17.23
CA PHE A 56 -61.61 -26.80 17.24
C PHE A 56 -61.12 -26.36 18.63
N THR A 57 -59.82 -26.54 18.87
CA THR A 57 -59.14 -26.02 20.06
C THR A 57 -57.91 -25.23 19.63
N LEU A 58 -57.77 -23.98 20.08
CA LEU A 58 -56.64 -23.14 19.78
C LEU A 58 -55.76 -22.91 21.02
N ASP A 59 -54.53 -23.39 20.96
CA ASP A 59 -53.52 -23.08 21.97
C ASP A 59 -52.92 -21.72 21.68
N ARG A 60 -53.20 -20.72 22.51
CA ARG A 60 -52.75 -19.34 22.38
C ARG A 60 -51.26 -19.17 22.68
N ASN A 61 -50.58 -20.14 23.36
CA ASN A 61 -49.17 -20.06 23.66
C ASN A 61 -48.31 -20.58 22.51
N THR A 62 -48.74 -21.65 21.84
CA THR A 62 -47.99 -22.27 20.73
C THR A 62 -48.49 -21.84 19.36
N SER A 63 -49.63 -21.15 19.29
CA SER A 63 -50.38 -20.79 18.05
C SER A 63 -50.74 -22.02 17.22
N VAL A 64 -51.00 -23.17 17.86
CA VAL A 64 -51.41 -24.40 17.21
C VAL A 64 -52.91 -24.52 17.34
N ILE A 65 -53.62 -24.69 16.20
CA ILE A 65 -55.02 -25.06 16.17
C ILE A 65 -55.18 -26.54 15.89
N THR A 66 -56.05 -27.20 16.66
CA THR A 66 -56.47 -28.57 16.46
C THR A 66 -57.89 -28.56 15.95
N LEU A 67 -58.14 -29.12 14.79
CA LEU A 67 -59.41 -29.15 14.08
C LEU A 67 -59.94 -30.55 14.01
N ASN A 68 -61.25 -30.73 14.28
CA ASN A 68 -61.97 -31.98 14.04
C ASN A 68 -62.82 -31.80 12.77
N LEU A 69 -62.45 -32.57 11.72
CA LEU A 69 -63.06 -32.48 10.40
C LEU A 69 -64.02 -33.67 10.17
N LYS A 70 -65.19 -33.39 9.60
CA LYS A 70 -66.12 -34.40 9.09
C LYS A 70 -66.01 -34.56 7.58
N GLU A 71 -66.44 -35.69 7.02
CA GLU A 71 -66.60 -35.88 5.58
C GLU A 71 -67.55 -34.82 4.98
N GLY A 72 -67.13 -34.20 3.86
CA GLY A 72 -67.87 -33.19 3.17
C GLY A 72 -67.36 -32.95 1.76
N ASP A 73 -67.60 -31.75 1.21
CA ASP A 73 -67.28 -31.36 -0.20
C ASP A 73 -65.76 -31.30 -0.49
N LEU A 74 -64.92 -31.07 0.54
CA LEU A 74 -63.47 -31.03 0.38
C LEU A 74 -62.83 -32.36 0.84
N PRO A 75 -61.83 -32.88 0.13
CA PRO A 75 -61.15 -34.12 0.53
C PRO A 75 -60.45 -33.94 1.87
N LEU A 76 -60.59 -34.91 2.75
CA LEU A 76 -59.88 -34.96 4.03
C LEU A 76 -58.38 -35.15 3.77
N PRO A 77 -57.47 -34.58 4.59
CA PRO A 77 -56.04 -34.75 4.44
C PRO A 77 -55.63 -36.20 4.63
N ASP A 78 -54.70 -36.68 3.77
CA ASP A 78 -54.21 -38.08 3.83
C ASP A 78 -53.54 -38.40 5.18
N VAL A 79 -54.06 -39.41 5.83
CA VAL A 79 -53.52 -39.98 7.08
C VAL A 79 -52.34 -40.89 6.74
N SER A 80 -51.18 -40.36 6.49
CA SER A 80 -49.98 -41.17 6.35
C SER A 80 -49.41 -41.54 7.72
N SER A 81 -49.45 -42.83 8.03
CA SER A 81 -48.94 -43.42 9.25
C SER A 81 -47.43 -43.12 9.46
N THR A 82 -47.13 -42.23 10.37
CA THR A 82 -45.74 -41.99 10.81
C THR A 82 -45.47 -42.85 12.07
N GLN A 83 -44.94 -44.03 11.87
CA GLN A 83 -44.36 -44.80 12.97
C GLN A 83 -43.08 -44.11 13.45
N SER A 84 -43.06 -43.62 14.67
CA SER A 84 -41.87 -43.09 15.35
C SER A 84 -41.00 -44.21 15.88
N THR A 85 -39.90 -44.47 15.21
CA THR A 85 -38.83 -45.36 15.73
C THR A 85 -37.90 -44.54 16.63
N THR A 86 -38.03 -44.68 17.92
CA THR A 86 -37.13 -44.08 18.91
C THR A 86 -35.87 -44.96 19.04
N GLN A 87 -34.76 -44.56 18.47
CA GLN A 87 -33.45 -45.10 18.85
C GLN A 87 -32.83 -44.23 19.95
N ALA A 88 -32.73 -44.76 21.11
CA ALA A 88 -32.02 -44.20 22.26
C ALA A 88 -30.52 -44.41 22.09
N THR A 89 -29.76 -43.33 21.89
CA THR A 89 -28.32 -43.31 22.13
C THR A 89 -28.07 -42.49 23.40
N GLY A 90 -27.55 -43.18 24.43
CA GLY A 90 -27.35 -42.63 25.75
C GLY A 90 -26.23 -41.60 25.82
N GLY A 91 -26.49 -40.49 26.49
CA GLY A 91 -25.52 -39.52 26.94
C GLY A 91 -26.03 -38.81 28.19
N LEU A 92 -25.20 -38.69 29.19
CA LEU A 92 -25.43 -38.36 30.61
C LEU A 92 -26.03 -36.95 30.89
N LEU A 93 -26.54 -36.23 29.86
CA LEU A 93 -27.10 -34.87 29.97
C LEU A 93 -28.53 -34.75 29.38
N SER A 94 -29.18 -35.88 29.05
CA SER A 94 -30.52 -35.94 28.43
C SER A 94 -31.70 -35.66 29.38
N GLY A 95 -31.44 -35.49 30.68
CA GLY A 95 -32.52 -35.38 31.69
C GLY A 95 -33.02 -33.94 31.96
N MET A 96 -32.42 -32.91 31.38
CA MET A 96 -32.72 -31.54 31.79
C MET A 96 -33.47 -30.68 30.75
N PHE A 97 -33.67 -31.18 29.50
CA PHE A 97 -34.36 -30.44 28.46
C PHE A 97 -35.28 -31.37 27.64
N SER A 98 -36.41 -31.76 28.22
CA SER A 98 -37.52 -32.35 27.46
C SER A 98 -38.38 -31.25 26.91
N THR A 99 -38.06 -30.70 25.75
CA THR A 99 -39.01 -29.98 24.93
C THR A 99 -39.70 -30.98 24.04
N SER A 100 -40.99 -31.26 24.32
CA SER A 100 -41.86 -32.05 23.47
C SER A 100 -42.02 -31.31 22.13
N SER A 101 -41.40 -31.79 21.07
CA SER A 101 -41.68 -31.38 19.71
C SER A 101 -43.03 -31.97 19.28
N GLU A 102 -44.08 -31.18 19.36
CA GLU A 102 -45.41 -31.55 18.82
C GLU A 102 -45.34 -31.46 17.29
N SER A 103 -45.44 -32.62 16.65
CA SER A 103 -45.50 -32.75 15.19
C SER A 103 -46.86 -32.40 14.65
N THR A 104 -46.90 -31.63 13.56
CA THR A 104 -48.12 -31.40 12.75
C THR A 104 -48.50 -32.70 12.05
N GLY A 105 -49.65 -33.28 12.36
CA GLY A 105 -50.08 -34.55 11.79
C GLY A 105 -51.59 -34.71 11.88
N ALA A 106 -52.18 -35.45 10.96
CA ALA A 106 -53.61 -35.85 10.99
C ALA A 106 -53.75 -37.22 11.66
N VAL A 107 -54.71 -37.35 12.58
CA VAL A 107 -55.05 -38.61 13.28
C VAL A 107 -56.52 -38.89 13.05
N GLN A 108 -56.84 -40.10 12.65
CA GLN A 108 -58.23 -40.52 12.47
C GLN A 108 -58.74 -41.13 13.79
N GLU A 109 -59.90 -40.69 14.25
CA GLU A 109 -60.59 -41.25 15.44
C GLU A 109 -61.62 -42.31 15.01
N ASP A 110 -62.01 -43.18 15.95
CA ASP A 110 -62.88 -44.35 15.69
C ASP A 110 -64.31 -43.98 15.22
N ASP A 111 -64.74 -42.74 15.29
CA ASP A 111 -66.08 -42.23 14.86
C ASP A 111 -66.09 -41.63 13.46
N GLY A 112 -65.03 -41.76 12.67
CA GLY A 112 -64.93 -41.27 11.30
C GLY A 112 -64.55 -39.78 11.16
N THR A 113 -64.19 -39.10 12.25
CA THR A 113 -63.66 -37.75 12.24
C THR A 113 -62.14 -37.76 12.12
N VAL A 114 -61.57 -36.79 11.42
CA VAL A 114 -60.12 -36.63 11.25
C VAL A 114 -59.66 -35.41 12.04
N THR A 115 -58.82 -35.66 13.04
CA THR A 115 -58.21 -34.59 13.84
C THR A 115 -56.94 -34.11 13.20
N VAL A 116 -56.87 -32.78 12.88
CA VAL A 116 -55.74 -32.14 12.22
C VAL A 116 -55.13 -31.07 13.10
N ARG A 117 -53.80 -31.06 13.26
CA ARG A 117 -53.08 -29.99 13.95
C ARG A 117 -52.34 -29.12 12.96
N TYR A 118 -52.57 -27.78 13.05
CA TYR A 118 -51.96 -26.80 12.18
C TYR A 118 -51.44 -25.61 12.99
N LYS A 119 -50.24 -25.15 12.68
CA LYS A 119 -49.66 -23.98 13.33
C LYS A 119 -50.05 -22.71 12.54
N LEU A 120 -50.86 -21.87 13.16
CA LEU A 120 -51.30 -20.61 12.56
C LEU A 120 -50.15 -19.61 12.46
N PRO A 121 -49.94 -18.99 11.32
CA PRO A 121 -48.93 -17.92 11.18
C PRO A 121 -49.21 -16.73 12.10
N TYR A 122 -50.50 -16.38 12.26
CA TYR A 122 -50.99 -15.26 13.08
C TYR A 122 -52.27 -15.65 13.80
N ALA A 123 -52.20 -16.17 15.01
CA ALA A 123 -53.33 -16.66 15.77
C ALA A 123 -54.39 -15.57 16.06
N TYR A 124 -53.99 -14.32 16.27
CA TYR A 124 -54.89 -13.20 16.56
C TYR A 124 -55.80 -12.85 15.35
N VAL A 125 -55.24 -12.91 14.12
CA VAL A 125 -56.00 -12.65 12.89
C VAL A 125 -57.05 -13.74 12.65
N PHE A 126 -56.71 -14.98 13.02
CA PHE A 126 -57.65 -16.10 12.95
C PHE A 126 -58.77 -15.91 13.96
N ILE A 127 -58.49 -15.53 15.21
CA ILE A 127 -59.50 -15.31 16.26
C ILE A 127 -60.49 -14.21 15.85
N GLU A 128 -60.02 -13.13 15.25
CA GLU A 128 -60.84 -12.01 14.79
C GLU A 128 -61.85 -12.41 13.67
N ASN A 129 -61.46 -13.37 12.83
CA ASN A 129 -62.27 -13.78 11.68
C ASN A 129 -63.11 -15.04 11.91
N VAL A 130 -62.75 -15.87 12.92
CA VAL A 130 -63.37 -17.18 13.13
C VAL A 130 -64.83 -17.11 13.56
N GLU A 131 -65.23 -16.06 14.27
CA GLU A 131 -66.59 -15.85 14.73
C GLU A 131 -67.59 -15.94 13.58
N LYS A 132 -67.29 -15.35 12.43
CA LYS A 132 -68.10 -15.41 11.23
C LYS A 132 -68.32 -16.83 10.70
N TYR A 133 -67.32 -17.69 10.82
CA TYR A 133 -67.43 -19.10 10.40
C TYR A 133 -68.18 -19.93 11.41
N ILE A 134 -68.12 -19.62 12.70
CA ILE A 134 -68.91 -20.28 13.74
C ILE A 134 -70.38 -19.98 13.54
N GLU A 135 -70.72 -18.71 13.36
CA GLU A 135 -72.11 -18.28 13.08
C GLU A 135 -72.70 -18.95 11.82
N SER A 136 -71.89 -19.07 10.75
CA SER A 136 -72.30 -19.76 9.52
C SER A 136 -72.54 -21.23 9.71
N TYR A 137 -71.67 -21.90 10.49
CA TYR A 137 -71.80 -23.31 10.81
C TYR A 137 -73.07 -23.59 11.69
N ASP A 138 -73.27 -22.79 12.73
CA ASP A 138 -74.33 -22.96 13.70
C ASP A 138 -75.68 -22.67 13.02
N ALA A 139 -75.76 -21.71 12.07
CA ALA A 139 -76.97 -21.49 11.26
C ALA A 139 -77.25 -22.67 10.33
N ALA A 140 -76.31 -23.39 9.84
CA ALA A 140 -76.47 -24.55 8.96
C ALA A 140 -76.72 -25.86 9.77
N ASN A 141 -76.37 -25.94 11.06
CA ASN A 141 -76.49 -27.14 11.91
C ASN A 141 -77.14 -26.77 13.29
N PRO A 142 -78.37 -26.37 13.39
CA PRO A 142 -78.99 -25.87 14.64
C PRO A 142 -79.07 -26.90 15.74
N ASP A 143 -79.06 -28.21 15.44
CA ASP A 143 -79.12 -29.30 16.40
C ASP A 143 -77.77 -29.74 16.91
N ALA A 144 -76.65 -29.28 16.30
CA ALA A 144 -75.26 -29.64 16.65
C ALA A 144 -74.33 -28.42 16.42
N PRO A 145 -74.31 -27.43 17.32
CA PRO A 145 -73.52 -26.22 17.18
C PRO A 145 -71.97 -26.58 17.29
N MET A 146 -71.14 -25.73 16.66
CA MET A 146 -69.71 -25.92 16.67
C MET A 146 -69.11 -25.77 18.08
N THR A 147 -68.34 -26.75 18.51
CA THR A 147 -67.64 -26.67 19.82
C THR A 147 -66.24 -26.12 19.66
N TYR A 148 -65.88 -25.13 20.46
CA TYR A 148 -64.54 -24.54 20.41
C TYR A 148 -64.04 -24.14 21.79
N ASP A 149 -62.71 -24.17 21.95
CA ASP A 149 -62.04 -23.77 23.19
C ASP A 149 -60.72 -23.02 22.90
N TYR A 150 -60.39 -22.09 23.78
CA TYR A 150 -59.13 -21.34 23.76
C TYR A 150 -58.36 -21.59 25.07
N THR A 151 -57.15 -22.13 24.96
CA THR A 151 -56.32 -22.28 26.16
C THR A 151 -55.85 -20.94 26.69
N SER A 152 -55.90 -20.76 28.01
CA SER A 152 -55.48 -19.52 28.67
C SER A 152 -53.97 -19.28 28.49
N LEU A 153 -53.58 -18.03 28.33
CA LEU A 153 -52.16 -17.64 28.33
C LEU A 153 -51.56 -17.93 29.72
N LYS A 154 -50.59 -18.81 29.80
CA LYS A 154 -49.76 -18.98 31.00
C LYS A 154 -48.74 -17.85 31.03
N GLU A 155 -48.80 -16.98 32.02
CA GLU A 155 -47.70 -16.03 32.32
C GLU A 155 -46.49 -16.85 32.82
N THR A 156 -45.58 -17.18 31.91
CA THR A 156 -44.28 -17.74 32.26
C THR A 156 -43.31 -16.60 32.49
N ILE A 157 -42.82 -16.45 33.72
CA ILE A 157 -41.74 -15.48 34.00
C ILE A 157 -40.54 -15.94 33.18
N PRO A 158 -39.96 -15.09 32.31
CA PRO A 158 -38.85 -15.50 31.43
C PRO A 158 -37.53 -15.58 32.21
N TRP A 159 -37.39 -16.57 33.05
CA TRP A 159 -36.19 -16.79 33.88
C TRP A 159 -34.90 -16.86 33.07
N MET A 160 -34.96 -17.36 31.84
CA MET A 160 -33.81 -17.43 30.95
C MET A 160 -33.36 -16.05 30.49
N GLU A 161 -34.30 -15.16 30.21
CA GLU A 161 -33.97 -13.75 29.83
C GLU A 161 -33.41 -13.01 31.05
N ILE A 162 -33.98 -13.20 32.25
CA ILE A 162 -33.48 -12.56 33.48
C ILE A 162 -32.06 -13.04 33.80
N ILE A 163 -31.77 -14.34 33.67
CA ILE A 163 -30.42 -14.90 33.86
C ILE A 163 -29.46 -14.35 32.82
N PHE A 164 -29.90 -14.19 31.55
CA PHE A 164 -29.10 -13.60 30.48
C PHE A 164 -28.75 -12.13 30.78
N TYR A 165 -29.73 -11.31 31.21
CA TYR A 165 -29.48 -9.91 31.56
C TYR A 165 -28.60 -9.78 32.81
N LEU A 166 -28.78 -10.64 33.83
CA LEU A 166 -27.89 -10.69 35.00
C LEU A 166 -26.45 -11.11 34.64
N GLY A 167 -26.32 -12.07 33.72
CA GLY A 167 -25.03 -12.51 33.20
C GLY A 167 -24.32 -11.38 32.40
N MET A 168 -25.09 -10.67 31.57
CA MET A 168 -24.57 -9.52 30.82
C MET A 168 -24.18 -8.37 31.75
N LEU A 169 -24.97 -8.07 32.77
CA LEU A 169 -24.64 -7.07 33.80
C LEU A 169 -23.39 -7.46 34.59
N GLY A 170 -23.27 -8.72 34.97
CA GLY A 170 -22.09 -9.28 35.63
C GLY A 170 -20.83 -9.19 34.76
N CYS A 171 -20.96 -9.50 33.47
CA CYS A 171 -19.87 -9.42 32.51
C CYS A 171 -19.44 -7.95 32.28
N THR A 172 -20.40 -7.03 32.15
CA THR A 172 -20.14 -5.58 32.02
C THR A 172 -19.50 -5.03 33.29
N GLY A 173 -20.00 -5.40 34.48
CA GLY A 173 -19.40 -5.05 35.76
C GLY A 173 -17.98 -5.59 35.93
N PHE A 174 -17.72 -6.82 35.51
CA PHE A 174 -16.39 -7.43 35.51
C PHE A 174 -15.44 -6.72 34.53
N LEU A 175 -15.92 -6.35 33.33
CA LEU A 175 -15.14 -5.55 32.37
C LEU A 175 -14.78 -4.18 32.92
N LEU A 176 -15.75 -3.46 33.50
CA LEU A 176 -15.51 -2.18 34.15
C LEU A 176 -14.56 -2.29 35.36
N PHE A 177 -14.72 -3.34 36.18
CA PHE A 177 -13.82 -3.62 37.29
C PHE A 177 -12.41 -4.00 36.80
N SER A 178 -12.31 -4.79 35.73
CA SER A 178 -11.04 -5.13 35.09
C SER A 178 -10.36 -3.89 34.49
N MET A 179 -11.11 -2.97 33.88
CA MET A 179 -10.60 -1.68 33.40
C MET A 179 -10.13 -0.79 34.56
N MET A 180 -10.88 -0.73 35.66
CA MET A 180 -10.49 0.07 36.84
C MET A 180 -9.28 -0.55 37.56
N ARG A 181 -9.17 -1.88 37.65
CA ARG A 181 -8.04 -2.57 38.30
C ARG A 181 -6.80 -2.66 37.40
N GLY A 182 -6.98 -2.61 36.08
CA GLY A 182 -5.89 -2.47 35.09
C GLY A 182 -5.29 -1.06 35.02
N GLY A 183 -5.99 -0.05 35.55
CA GLY A 183 -5.57 1.36 35.53
C GLY A 183 -4.40 1.72 36.44
N ALA A 184 -3.95 0.80 37.32
CA ALA A 184 -2.81 1.03 38.20
C ALA A 184 -1.46 0.50 37.65
N GLY A 185 -1.41 -0.01 36.43
CA GLY A 185 -0.17 -0.59 35.89
C GLY A 185 -0.20 -0.87 34.39
N GLY A 186 -0.64 0.05 33.51
CA GLY A 186 -0.53 -0.29 32.11
C GLY A 186 -1.05 0.73 31.12
N GLY A 187 -0.16 1.40 30.47
CA GLY A 187 -0.39 2.28 29.33
C GLY A 187 -0.77 1.56 28.04
N GLY A 188 -1.94 0.95 27.94
CA GLY A 188 -2.36 0.25 26.71
C GLY A 188 -3.34 1.02 25.84
N ILE A 189 -4.29 1.73 26.40
CA ILE A 189 -5.36 2.41 25.65
C ILE A 189 -5.14 3.93 25.57
N MET A 190 -4.44 4.53 26.55
CA MET A 190 -4.07 5.96 26.52
C MET A 190 -2.85 6.29 25.63
N ASN A 191 -2.22 5.33 25.00
CA ASN A 191 -1.03 5.56 24.16
C ASN A 191 -1.33 5.65 22.66
N VAL A 192 -2.57 5.59 22.21
CA VAL A 192 -2.93 5.65 20.77
C VAL A 192 -2.56 7.01 20.15
N GLY A 193 -2.51 8.07 20.94
CA GLY A 193 -2.12 9.41 20.46
C GLY A 193 -0.66 9.80 20.72
N LYS A 194 0.17 8.94 21.32
CA LYS A 194 1.57 9.29 21.58
C LYS A 194 2.45 8.95 20.38
N ALA A 195 3.30 9.90 20.01
CA ALA A 195 4.30 9.70 18.97
C ALA A 195 5.25 8.56 19.38
N LYS A 196 5.40 7.56 18.51
CA LYS A 196 6.48 6.56 18.61
C LYS A 196 7.78 7.18 18.09
N VAL A 197 8.30 8.15 18.78
CA VAL A 197 9.56 8.80 18.45
C VAL A 197 10.69 7.81 18.72
N LYS A 198 11.54 7.58 17.73
CA LYS A 198 12.80 6.87 17.95
C LYS A 198 13.74 7.83 18.69
N ASP A 199 13.93 7.58 19.96
CA ASP A 199 14.88 8.29 20.84
C ASP A 199 16.25 7.64 20.62
N GLU A 200 17.13 8.22 19.83
CA GLU A 200 18.44 7.66 19.55
C GLU A 200 19.49 7.98 20.64
N HIS A 201 19.11 8.68 21.70
CA HIS A 201 20.03 8.99 22.81
C HIS A 201 20.47 7.78 23.65
N GLU A 202 19.71 6.69 23.66
CA GLU A 202 20.01 5.52 24.50
C GLU A 202 20.92 4.47 23.87
N ASN A 203 21.22 4.54 22.56
CA ASN A 203 21.97 3.47 21.91
C ASN A 203 22.94 3.96 20.85
N LYS A 204 24.27 3.92 21.18
CA LYS A 204 25.41 3.75 20.28
C LYS A 204 25.75 4.90 19.33
N LYS A 205 27.09 5.18 19.27
CA LYS A 205 27.82 6.01 18.28
C LYS A 205 26.91 6.85 17.39
N THR A 206 26.60 8.03 17.83
CA THR A 206 25.93 9.05 17.02
C THR A 206 26.77 9.28 15.76
N ALA A 207 26.15 9.20 14.58
CA ALA A 207 26.81 9.54 13.33
C ALA A 207 27.27 11.00 13.38
N THR A 208 28.44 11.29 12.83
CA THR A 208 29.02 12.64 12.72
C THR A 208 29.26 12.97 11.25
N PHE A 209 29.61 14.21 10.93
CA PHE A 209 29.97 14.57 9.55
C PHE A 209 31.16 13.81 8.99
N ALA A 210 31.98 13.20 9.84
CA ALA A 210 33.05 12.29 9.41
C ALA A 210 32.54 10.95 8.87
N ASP A 211 31.31 10.58 9.20
CA ASP A 211 30.66 9.36 8.71
C ASP A 211 29.86 9.60 7.41
N VAL A 212 29.68 10.87 7.00
CA VAL A 212 29.06 11.30 5.75
C VAL A 212 30.16 11.56 4.74
N ALA A 213 30.20 10.79 3.68
CA ALA A 213 31.15 10.94 2.58
C ALA A 213 30.53 11.75 1.45
N GLY A 214 31.31 12.60 0.78
CA GLY A 214 30.81 13.56 -0.19
C GLY A 214 29.97 14.66 0.47
N GLU A 215 29.17 15.39 -0.32
CA GLU A 215 28.23 16.42 0.15
C GLU A 215 28.94 17.52 0.97
N ASP A 216 30.10 17.99 0.50
CA ASP A 216 30.93 18.93 1.26
C ASP A 216 30.23 20.29 1.41
N GLU A 217 29.48 20.74 0.41
CA GLU A 217 28.70 21.97 0.39
C GLU A 217 27.51 21.89 1.36
N GLU A 218 26.77 20.80 1.35
CA GLU A 218 25.63 20.58 2.24
C GLU A 218 26.06 20.47 3.71
N LYS A 219 27.22 19.82 3.93
CA LYS A 219 27.83 19.79 5.28
C LYS A 219 28.22 21.19 5.75
N GLU A 220 28.76 22.05 4.88
CA GLU A 220 29.11 23.43 5.25
C GLU A 220 27.87 24.24 5.63
N GLU A 221 26.79 24.14 4.87
CA GLU A 221 25.51 24.79 5.21
C GLU A 221 24.96 24.30 6.55
N LEU A 222 25.06 23.01 6.84
CA LEU A 222 24.59 22.46 8.10
C LEU A 222 25.53 22.71 9.27
N LYS A 223 26.82 23.01 9.04
CA LYS A 223 27.75 23.45 10.11
C LYS A 223 27.29 24.73 10.78
N GLU A 224 26.65 25.65 10.04
CA GLU A 224 26.04 26.84 10.64
C GLU A 224 24.96 26.49 11.68
N VAL A 225 24.13 25.48 11.37
CA VAL A 225 23.10 24.95 12.28
C VAL A 225 23.75 24.32 13.51
N VAL A 226 24.81 23.54 13.31
CA VAL A 226 25.58 22.93 14.41
C VAL A 226 26.23 23.99 15.31
N GLU A 227 26.85 25.03 14.72
CA GLU A 227 27.50 26.10 15.46
C GLU A 227 26.48 26.89 16.28
N PHE A 228 25.28 27.12 15.76
CA PHE A 228 24.21 27.73 16.52
C PHE A 228 23.79 26.88 17.72
N LEU A 229 23.53 25.58 17.53
CA LEU A 229 23.12 24.70 18.62
C LEU A 229 24.21 24.59 19.72
N LYS A 230 25.50 24.70 19.35
CA LYS A 230 26.62 24.70 20.27
C LYS A 230 26.82 26.05 21.00
N SER A 231 26.56 27.18 20.32
CA SER A 231 26.88 28.53 20.80
C SER A 231 25.88 29.58 20.35
N PRO A 232 24.59 29.51 20.82
CA PRO A 232 23.52 30.41 20.40
C PRO A 232 23.81 31.90 20.71
N ASP A 233 24.54 32.18 21.80
CA ASP A 233 24.83 33.55 22.24
C ASP A 233 25.65 34.36 21.24
N LYS A 234 26.51 33.70 20.45
CA LYS A 234 27.32 34.33 19.40
C LYS A 234 26.43 34.99 18.32
N PHE A 235 25.34 34.34 17.97
CA PHE A 235 24.40 34.81 16.96
C PHE A 235 23.44 35.83 17.53
N ASN A 236 22.97 35.62 18.78
CA ASN A 236 22.05 36.49 19.47
C ASN A 236 22.64 37.90 19.69
N THR A 237 23.94 38.00 20.03
CA THR A 237 24.62 39.29 20.23
C THR A 237 24.67 40.15 18.96
N LEU A 238 24.68 39.53 17.79
CA LEU A 238 24.67 40.21 16.51
C LEU A 238 23.25 40.45 15.97
N GLY A 239 22.21 40.00 16.67
CA GLY A 239 20.81 40.11 16.23
C GLY A 239 20.47 39.20 15.04
N ALA A 240 21.30 38.20 14.77
CA ALA A 240 21.05 37.24 13.70
C ALA A 240 19.85 36.33 14.06
N ARG A 241 18.97 36.15 13.10
CA ARG A 241 17.88 35.18 13.17
C ARG A 241 18.32 33.89 12.52
N ILE A 242 18.16 32.79 13.22
CA ILE A 242 18.52 31.47 12.73
C ILE A 242 17.29 30.83 12.10
N PRO A 243 17.45 30.04 11.05
CA PRO A 243 16.36 29.32 10.44
C PRO A 243 15.75 28.36 11.47
N HIS A 244 14.43 28.45 11.68
CA HIS A 244 13.69 27.52 12.52
C HIS A 244 13.60 26.14 11.90
N GLY A 245 13.58 26.08 10.57
CA GLY A 245 13.48 24.85 9.81
C GLY A 245 14.38 24.83 8.58
N VAL A 246 15.00 23.67 8.35
CA VAL A 246 15.79 23.37 7.16
C VAL A 246 15.16 22.20 6.42
N LEU A 247 14.92 22.38 5.13
CA LEU A 247 14.36 21.34 4.27
C LEU A 247 15.46 20.74 3.40
N LEU A 248 15.74 19.44 3.60
CA LEU A 248 16.63 18.65 2.76
C LEU A 248 15.85 18.13 1.56
N VAL A 249 16.27 18.50 0.37
CA VAL A 249 15.57 18.19 -0.89
C VAL A 249 16.48 17.40 -1.80
N GLY A 250 16.01 16.31 -2.39
CA GLY A 250 16.82 15.57 -3.36
C GLY A 250 16.28 14.17 -3.65
N PRO A 251 16.88 13.45 -4.60
CA PRO A 251 16.48 12.09 -4.97
C PRO A 251 16.51 11.11 -3.80
N PRO A 252 15.75 10.01 -3.83
CA PRO A 252 15.83 8.98 -2.80
C PRO A 252 17.23 8.34 -2.79
N GLY A 253 17.73 7.98 -1.60
CA GLY A 253 19.02 7.31 -1.45
C GLY A 253 20.25 8.21 -1.44
N THR A 254 20.10 9.54 -1.51
CA THR A 254 21.23 10.50 -1.47
C THR A 254 21.78 10.75 -0.06
N GLY A 255 21.20 10.20 1.00
CA GLY A 255 21.75 10.33 2.35
C GLY A 255 21.09 11.37 3.25
N LYS A 256 19.96 12.00 2.86
CA LYS A 256 19.27 13.06 3.62
C LYS A 256 19.06 12.74 5.10
N THR A 257 18.58 11.54 5.40
CA THR A 257 18.37 11.07 6.78
C THR A 257 19.69 10.88 7.54
N LEU A 258 20.74 10.41 6.86
CA LEU A 258 22.07 10.27 7.44
C LEU A 258 22.68 11.63 7.75
N LEU A 259 22.55 12.60 6.84
CA LEU A 259 23.05 13.96 6.99
C LEU A 259 22.36 14.68 8.17
N ALA A 260 21.03 14.54 8.30
CA ALA A 260 20.30 15.09 9.45
C ALA A 260 20.75 14.48 10.79
N ARG A 261 20.98 13.17 10.81
CA ARG A 261 21.49 12.46 11.99
C ARG A 261 22.91 12.89 12.32
N ALA A 262 23.77 13.05 11.32
CA ALA A 262 25.14 13.52 11.49
C ALA A 262 25.19 14.96 12.03
N CYS A 263 24.28 15.82 11.59
CA CYS A 263 24.13 17.18 12.12
C CYS A 263 23.84 17.17 13.64
N ALA A 264 22.93 16.33 14.09
CA ALA A 264 22.62 16.20 15.53
C ALA A 264 23.80 15.62 16.34
N GLY A 265 24.47 14.59 15.79
CA GLY A 265 25.64 14.00 16.45
C GLY A 265 26.82 14.95 16.51
N GLU A 266 27.06 15.75 15.47
CA GLU A 266 28.08 16.79 15.46
C GLU A 266 27.78 17.92 16.46
N ALA A 267 26.48 18.28 16.58
CA ALA A 267 26.03 19.27 17.58
C ALA A 267 26.02 18.70 19.02
N GLY A 268 25.97 17.39 19.19
CA GLY A 268 25.89 16.73 20.49
C GLY A 268 24.53 16.92 21.17
N VAL A 269 23.45 17.09 20.39
CA VAL A 269 22.09 17.34 20.88
C VAL A 269 21.17 16.15 20.64
N PRO A 270 20.04 16.04 21.40
CA PRO A 270 19.01 15.04 21.17
C PRO A 270 18.46 15.09 19.74
N PHE A 271 18.21 13.90 19.16
CA PHE A 271 17.66 13.72 17.82
C PHE A 271 16.34 12.96 17.88
N TYR A 272 15.23 13.63 17.54
CA TYR A 272 13.89 13.07 17.50
C TYR A 272 13.48 12.83 16.06
N SER A 273 13.52 11.58 15.61
CA SER A 273 13.18 11.20 14.25
C SER A 273 11.79 10.59 14.16
N ILE A 274 11.01 11.06 13.18
CA ILE A 274 9.69 10.54 12.84
C ILE A 274 9.50 10.57 11.32
N SER A 275 8.71 9.63 10.76
CA SER A 275 8.29 9.71 9.37
C SER A 275 7.01 10.53 9.24
N GLY A 276 6.88 11.33 8.18
CA GLY A 276 5.64 12.02 7.83
C GLY A 276 4.45 11.07 7.71
N SER A 277 4.69 9.83 7.25
CA SER A 277 3.67 8.79 7.18
C SER A 277 3.12 8.37 8.56
N ASP A 278 3.93 8.48 9.63
CA ASP A 278 3.50 8.15 11.00
C ASP A 278 2.45 9.14 11.55
N PHE A 279 2.31 10.29 10.93
CA PHE A 279 1.28 11.27 11.28
C PHE A 279 -0.06 11.01 10.57
N VAL A 280 -0.07 10.22 9.50
CA VAL A 280 -1.28 9.91 8.72
C VAL A 280 -1.91 8.64 9.27
N GLU A 281 -3.01 8.78 9.98
CA GLU A 281 -3.76 7.66 10.56
C GLU A 281 -5.23 7.70 10.10
N MET A 282 -5.95 6.58 10.24
CA MET A 282 -7.37 6.52 9.87
C MET A 282 -8.31 7.23 10.85
N TYR A 283 -7.81 7.60 12.04
CA TYR A 283 -8.62 8.23 13.10
C TYR A 283 -8.35 9.72 13.18
N VAL A 284 -9.39 10.52 13.00
CA VAL A 284 -9.33 11.99 13.04
C VAL A 284 -8.73 12.50 14.37
N GLY A 285 -7.74 13.38 14.28
CA GLY A 285 -7.10 14.04 15.41
C GLY A 285 -5.92 13.29 16.03
N VAL A 286 -5.63 12.04 15.65
CA VAL A 286 -4.48 11.28 16.16
C VAL A 286 -3.17 11.86 15.64
N GLY A 287 -3.11 12.21 14.37
CA GLY A 287 -1.94 12.84 13.75
C GLY A 287 -1.58 14.16 14.43
N ALA A 288 -2.56 15.05 14.60
CA ALA A 288 -2.37 16.32 15.31
C ALA A 288 -1.92 16.14 16.76
N SER A 289 -2.40 15.08 17.45
CA SER A 289 -1.96 14.76 18.82
C SER A 289 -0.50 14.30 18.86
N ARG A 290 -0.05 13.51 17.86
CA ARG A 290 1.34 13.06 17.74
C ARG A 290 2.29 14.23 17.45
N VAL A 291 1.86 15.18 16.61
CA VAL A 291 2.63 16.41 16.37
C VAL A 291 2.84 17.15 17.70
N ARG A 292 1.79 17.42 18.47
CA ARG A 292 1.90 18.07 19.78
C ARG A 292 2.82 17.33 20.74
N ASP A 293 2.67 16.01 20.86
CA ASP A 293 3.51 15.19 21.76
C ASP A 293 5.00 15.24 21.37
N LEU A 294 5.32 15.24 20.08
CA LEU A 294 6.68 15.39 19.57
C LEU A 294 7.28 16.74 19.94
N PHE A 295 6.54 17.83 19.68
CA PHE A 295 6.99 19.19 19.95
C PHE A 295 7.09 19.48 21.46
N ASP A 296 6.18 18.94 22.25
CA ASP A 296 6.24 19.03 23.73
C ASP A 296 7.46 18.31 24.32
N LYS A 297 7.87 17.17 23.72
CA LYS A 297 9.12 16.49 24.09
C LYS A 297 10.34 17.33 23.74
N ALA A 298 10.38 17.87 22.54
CA ALA A 298 11.48 18.71 22.07
C ALA A 298 11.63 19.96 22.95
N LYS A 299 10.53 20.62 23.30
CA LYS A 299 10.51 21.78 24.22
C LYS A 299 11.10 21.47 25.60
N LYS A 300 10.98 20.22 26.08
CA LYS A 300 11.53 19.79 27.39
C LYS A 300 13.02 19.44 27.36
N THR A 301 13.59 19.22 26.18
CA THR A 301 14.96 18.71 26.00
C THR A 301 15.84 19.64 25.16
N MET A 302 15.53 20.93 25.16
CA MET A 302 16.33 21.94 24.46
C MET A 302 17.78 22.00 24.96
N PRO A 303 18.79 22.20 24.10
CA PRO A 303 18.69 22.25 22.63
C PRO A 303 18.52 20.87 21.99
N CYS A 304 17.75 20.77 20.90
CA CYS A 304 17.50 19.50 20.21
C CYS A 304 17.17 19.68 18.72
N ILE A 305 17.23 18.60 17.96
CA ILE A 305 16.80 18.54 16.56
C ILE A 305 15.58 17.63 16.44
N ILE A 306 14.52 18.13 15.80
CA ILE A 306 13.38 17.34 15.31
C ILE A 306 13.66 17.02 13.83
N PHE A 307 13.58 15.76 13.46
CA PHE A 307 13.69 15.34 12.06
C PHE A 307 12.42 14.68 11.58
N ILE A 308 11.86 15.20 10.48
CA ILE A 308 10.65 14.69 9.84
C ILE A 308 11.05 14.17 8.46
N ASP A 309 11.12 12.86 8.31
CA ASP A 309 11.38 12.23 7.02
C ASP A 309 10.09 12.15 6.20
N GLU A 310 10.19 12.17 4.86
CA GLU A 310 9.03 12.11 3.96
C GLU A 310 7.94 13.13 4.31
N ILE A 311 8.32 14.39 4.54
CA ILE A 311 7.38 15.44 4.95
C ILE A 311 6.22 15.63 3.97
N ASP A 312 6.41 15.29 2.70
CA ASP A 312 5.39 15.31 1.65
C ASP A 312 4.21 14.38 1.92
N ALA A 313 4.37 13.36 2.79
CA ALA A 313 3.25 12.53 3.23
C ALA A 313 2.16 13.34 3.95
N VAL A 314 2.55 14.38 4.70
CA VAL A 314 1.65 15.28 5.45
C VAL A 314 1.49 16.63 4.78
N GLY A 315 2.59 17.14 4.22
CA GLY A 315 2.73 18.50 3.70
C GLY A 315 2.26 18.72 2.26
N ARG A 316 1.54 17.79 1.64
CA ARG A 316 1.10 17.90 0.25
C ARG A 316 0.10 19.03 0.05
N GLN A 317 0.18 19.72 -1.11
CA GLN A 317 -0.76 20.76 -1.53
C GLN A 317 -2.23 20.30 -1.45
N ARG A 318 -3.10 21.23 -1.11
CA ARG A 318 -4.56 21.05 -1.03
C ARG A 318 -5.12 20.76 -2.41
N GLY A 319 -5.59 19.55 -2.65
CA GLY A 319 -6.28 19.20 -3.89
C GLY A 319 -7.80 19.36 -3.71
N ALA A 320 -8.49 19.81 -4.74
CA ALA A 320 -9.96 19.87 -4.79
C ALA A 320 -10.57 18.46 -4.94
N GLY A 321 -10.26 17.51 -4.05
CA GLY A 321 -10.76 16.14 -4.09
C GLY A 321 -11.90 15.91 -3.10
N LEU A 322 -13.03 15.46 -3.60
CA LEU A 322 -14.19 14.99 -2.84
C LEU A 322 -13.90 13.63 -2.17
N GLY A 323 -13.30 13.64 -0.95
CA GLY A 323 -13.11 12.39 -0.22
C GLY A 323 -12.65 12.61 1.22
N GLY A 324 -13.33 12.00 2.19
CA GLY A 324 -13.17 12.19 3.64
C GLY A 324 -11.82 11.78 4.28
N GLY A 325 -10.79 11.43 3.50
CA GLY A 325 -9.43 11.19 4.00
C GLY A 325 -8.52 12.43 3.98
N HIS A 326 -9.01 13.56 3.46
CA HIS A 326 -8.24 14.81 3.38
C HIS A 326 -8.28 15.61 4.68
N ASP A 327 -9.38 15.56 5.44
CA ASP A 327 -9.59 16.38 6.63
C ASP A 327 -8.56 16.10 7.73
N GLU A 328 -8.17 14.84 7.93
CA GLU A 328 -7.19 14.49 8.97
C GLU A 328 -5.78 14.97 8.62
N ARG A 329 -5.39 14.81 7.35
CA ARG A 329 -4.08 15.27 6.88
C ARG A 329 -3.96 16.80 6.98
N GLU A 330 -5.02 17.54 6.57
CA GLU A 330 -5.05 19.00 6.70
C GLU A 330 -5.02 19.44 8.16
N GLN A 331 -5.74 18.76 9.04
CA GLN A 331 -5.71 19.04 10.47
C GLN A 331 -4.31 18.82 11.05
N THR A 332 -3.63 17.76 10.63
CA THR A 332 -2.27 17.44 11.06
C THR A 332 -1.27 18.47 10.53
N LEU A 333 -1.37 18.86 9.24
CA LEU A 333 -0.56 19.91 8.64
C LEU A 333 -0.75 21.24 9.39
N ASN A 334 -1.99 21.65 9.61
CA ASN A 334 -2.29 22.89 10.34
C ASN A 334 -1.72 22.86 11.76
N GLN A 335 -1.76 21.70 12.45
CA GLN A 335 -1.13 21.56 13.76
C GLN A 335 0.40 21.69 13.67
N LEU A 336 1.03 21.07 12.65
CA LEU A 336 2.47 21.22 12.42
C LEU A 336 2.86 22.68 12.22
N LEU A 337 2.13 23.40 11.35
CA LEU A 337 2.34 24.82 11.12
C LEU A 337 2.19 25.65 12.40
N THR A 338 1.18 25.34 13.20
CA THR A 338 0.93 26.03 14.48
C THR A 338 2.07 25.80 15.47
N GLU A 339 2.58 24.56 15.57
CA GLU A 339 3.69 24.26 16.47
C GLU A 339 5.01 24.91 16.00
N MET A 340 5.24 24.98 14.68
CA MET A 340 6.39 25.68 14.11
C MET A 340 6.33 27.18 14.37
N ASP A 341 5.16 27.80 14.19
CA ASP A 341 4.95 29.22 14.45
C ASP A 341 4.99 29.56 15.95
N GLY A 342 4.80 28.56 16.81
CA GLY A 342 4.81 28.71 18.27
C GLY A 342 6.19 28.73 18.92
N PHE A 343 7.28 28.59 18.14
CA PHE A 343 8.62 28.79 18.66
C PHE A 343 8.99 30.26 18.64
N GLU A 344 9.27 30.83 19.82
CA GLU A 344 9.90 32.13 19.91
C GLU A 344 11.32 32.05 19.33
N GLY A 345 11.75 33.11 18.63
CA GLY A 345 13.07 33.16 18.00
C GLY A 345 14.17 32.73 18.95
N ASN A 346 15.04 31.81 18.49
CA ASN A 346 16.18 31.28 19.23
C ASN A 346 15.87 30.30 20.39
N SER A 347 14.75 29.56 20.30
CA SER A 347 14.35 28.56 21.32
C SER A 347 15.29 27.35 21.46
N GLY A 348 16.32 27.21 20.61
CA GLY A 348 17.22 26.06 20.64
C GLY A 348 16.65 24.76 20.06
N VAL A 349 15.47 24.79 19.45
CA VAL A 349 14.90 23.68 18.69
C VAL A 349 15.02 23.97 17.22
N ILE A 350 15.62 23.07 16.46
CA ILE A 350 15.72 23.16 15.00
C ILE A 350 14.96 22.00 14.37
N ILE A 351 14.17 22.29 13.37
CA ILE A 351 13.39 21.30 12.63
C ILE A 351 14.08 21.03 11.32
N LEU A 352 14.56 19.80 11.13
CA LEU A 352 15.02 19.32 9.84
C LEU A 352 13.90 18.50 9.20
N ALA A 353 13.62 18.69 7.93
CA ALA A 353 12.71 17.84 7.19
C ALA A 353 13.38 17.34 5.91
N ALA A 354 12.96 16.17 5.43
CA ALA A 354 13.42 15.62 4.17
C ALA A 354 12.25 15.32 3.23
N THR A 355 12.45 15.59 1.94
CA THR A 355 11.50 15.21 0.89
C THR A 355 12.22 14.86 -0.40
N ASN A 356 11.63 13.94 -1.15
CA ASN A 356 12.06 13.64 -2.52
C ASN A 356 11.22 14.42 -3.56
N ARG A 357 10.16 15.11 -3.12
CA ARG A 357 9.19 15.79 -3.99
C ARG A 357 8.86 17.20 -3.48
N PRO A 358 9.79 18.16 -3.65
CA PRO A 358 9.60 19.51 -3.14
C PRO A 358 8.38 20.21 -3.76
N ASP A 359 8.07 19.89 -5.03
CA ASP A 359 6.99 20.51 -5.79
C ASP A 359 5.60 20.14 -5.27
N SER A 360 5.49 19.02 -4.57
CA SER A 360 4.24 18.56 -3.97
C SER A 360 3.90 19.25 -2.65
N LEU A 361 4.84 20.00 -2.04
CA LEU A 361 4.65 20.61 -0.73
C LEU A 361 3.72 21.83 -0.76
N ASP A 362 2.91 21.97 0.30
CA ASP A 362 2.09 23.17 0.52
C ASP A 362 3.00 24.41 0.68
N PRO A 363 2.78 25.48 -0.11
CA PRO A 363 3.57 26.71 0.00
C PRO A 363 3.60 27.31 1.41
N ALA A 364 2.62 27.00 2.24
CA ALA A 364 2.60 27.45 3.63
C ALA A 364 3.77 26.91 4.47
N LEU A 365 4.28 25.71 4.15
CA LEU A 365 5.46 25.14 4.81
C LEU A 365 6.74 25.90 4.49
N LEU A 366 6.79 26.52 3.31
CA LEU A 366 7.98 27.17 2.75
C LEU A 366 8.05 28.67 3.06
N ARG A 367 7.13 29.18 3.92
CA ARG A 367 7.14 30.59 4.33
C ARG A 367 8.24 30.87 5.35
N PRO A 368 8.79 32.11 5.37
CA PRO A 368 9.75 32.53 6.39
C PRO A 368 9.25 32.25 7.81
N GLY A 369 10.13 31.74 8.67
CA GLY A 369 9.81 31.30 10.03
C GLY A 369 9.40 29.83 10.14
N ARG A 370 9.35 29.08 9.02
CA ARG A 370 9.10 27.65 8.96
C ARG A 370 10.27 26.94 8.29
N PHE A 371 10.10 26.34 7.10
CA PHE A 371 11.22 25.81 6.32
C PHE A 371 11.75 26.93 5.40
N ASP A 372 12.47 27.85 5.99
CA ASP A 372 13.00 29.03 5.32
C ASP A 372 14.36 28.79 4.65
N ARG A 373 15.05 27.70 4.99
CA ARG A 373 16.27 27.26 4.31
C ARG A 373 16.03 25.94 3.58
N ARG A 374 16.47 25.86 2.34
CA ARG A 374 16.44 24.64 1.55
C ARG A 374 17.86 24.23 1.21
N VAL A 375 18.21 23.00 1.53
CA VAL A 375 19.51 22.41 1.23
C VAL A 375 19.28 21.32 0.18
N PRO A 376 19.68 21.55 -1.08
CA PRO A 376 19.61 20.50 -2.10
C PRO A 376 20.65 19.44 -1.78
N VAL A 377 20.25 18.18 -1.74
CA VAL A 377 21.12 17.01 -1.58
C VAL A 377 21.07 16.27 -2.90
N GLU A 378 22.03 16.59 -3.76
CA GLU A 378 22.09 16.11 -5.13
C GLU A 378 22.69 14.70 -5.23
N LEU A 379 22.82 14.19 -6.45
CA LEU A 379 23.57 12.96 -6.69
C LEU A 379 25.06 13.23 -6.48
N PRO A 380 25.80 12.28 -5.87
CA PRO A 380 27.21 12.50 -5.60
C PRO A 380 28.03 12.59 -6.90
N ASP A 381 28.93 13.54 -6.94
CA ASP A 381 29.93 13.70 -8.00
C ASP A 381 30.96 12.53 -7.98
N LEU A 382 31.88 12.50 -8.93
CA LEU A 382 32.89 11.45 -9.03
C LEU A 382 33.71 11.31 -7.73
N LYS A 383 34.10 12.42 -7.11
CA LYS A 383 34.85 12.43 -5.86
C LYS A 383 34.02 11.91 -4.71
N GLY A 384 32.77 12.38 -4.60
CA GLY A 384 31.81 11.93 -3.59
C GLY A 384 31.52 10.43 -3.70
N ARG A 385 31.32 9.91 -4.92
CA ARG A 385 31.12 8.46 -5.13
C ARG A 385 32.34 7.65 -4.68
N GLU A 386 33.55 8.09 -4.97
CA GLU A 386 34.76 7.43 -4.51
C GLU A 386 34.87 7.43 -2.98
N GLU A 387 34.54 8.54 -2.32
CA GLU A 387 34.54 8.65 -0.86
C GLU A 387 33.46 7.76 -0.22
N ILE A 388 32.25 7.75 -0.78
CA ILE A 388 31.16 6.88 -0.34
C ILE A 388 31.56 5.41 -0.46
N LEU A 389 32.14 5.01 -1.60
CA LEU A 389 32.65 3.66 -1.80
C LEU A 389 33.72 3.30 -0.74
N LYS A 390 34.63 4.20 -0.41
CA LYS A 390 35.65 3.99 0.64
C LYS A 390 35.00 3.77 2.01
N VAL A 391 33.94 4.52 2.35
CA VAL A 391 33.21 4.35 3.62
C VAL A 391 32.58 2.97 3.68
N HIS A 392 31.86 2.55 2.65
CA HIS A 392 31.18 1.26 2.61
C HIS A 392 32.11 0.06 2.42
N ALA A 393 33.36 0.30 1.95
CA ALA A 393 34.40 -0.69 1.82
C ALA A 393 35.08 -1.04 3.15
N LYS A 394 35.05 -0.14 4.16
CA LYS A 394 35.77 -0.32 5.45
C LYS A 394 35.53 -1.67 6.13
N ASN A 395 34.34 -2.22 6.00
CA ASN A 395 33.93 -3.47 6.64
C ASN A 395 33.87 -4.66 5.68
N LYS A 396 34.39 -4.53 4.47
CA LYS A 396 34.38 -5.57 3.43
C LYS A 396 35.83 -5.91 3.03
N PRO A 397 36.22 -7.19 3.01
CA PRO A 397 37.57 -7.58 2.58
C PRO A 397 37.65 -7.47 1.05
N LEU A 398 38.26 -6.41 0.56
CA LEU A 398 38.54 -6.21 -0.87
C LEU A 398 39.86 -6.88 -1.25
N ALA A 399 39.94 -7.40 -2.47
CA ALA A 399 41.18 -7.91 -3.06
C ALA A 399 42.04 -6.74 -3.59
N GLU A 400 43.31 -7.00 -3.86
CA GLU A 400 44.26 -5.99 -4.35
C GLU A 400 43.96 -5.46 -5.75
N ASP A 401 43.14 -6.20 -6.52
CA ASP A 401 42.73 -5.82 -7.88
C ASP A 401 41.61 -4.79 -7.92
N VAL A 402 41.02 -4.42 -6.77
CA VAL A 402 39.89 -3.53 -6.70
C VAL A 402 40.30 -2.06 -6.75
N ASP A 403 39.91 -1.38 -7.81
CA ASP A 403 40.06 0.07 -7.99
C ASP A 403 38.75 0.81 -7.75
N LEU A 404 38.59 1.41 -6.56
CA LEU A 404 37.41 2.18 -6.18
C LEU A 404 37.18 3.43 -7.05
N LYS A 405 38.26 4.02 -7.57
CA LYS A 405 38.20 5.17 -8.46
C LYS A 405 37.57 4.79 -9.81
N GLN A 406 38.01 3.66 -10.38
CA GLN A 406 37.42 3.14 -11.61
C GLN A 406 35.92 2.80 -11.40
N ILE A 407 35.55 2.25 -10.23
CA ILE A 407 34.17 1.94 -9.90
C ILE A 407 33.37 3.24 -9.79
N ALA A 408 33.90 4.29 -9.16
CA ALA A 408 33.25 5.60 -9.06
C ALA A 408 32.99 6.22 -10.44
N GLN A 409 33.93 6.04 -11.40
CA GLN A 409 33.75 6.47 -12.79
C GLN A 409 32.60 5.73 -13.48
N THR A 410 32.53 4.41 -13.34
CA THR A 410 31.50 3.59 -13.99
C THR A 410 30.11 3.73 -13.36
N THR A 411 30.02 4.27 -12.15
CA THR A 411 28.76 4.43 -11.40
C THR A 411 28.20 5.86 -11.45
N ALA A 412 28.41 6.58 -12.55
CA ALA A 412 27.80 7.89 -12.75
C ALA A 412 26.28 7.82 -12.57
N GLY A 413 25.72 8.78 -11.84
CA GLY A 413 24.28 8.82 -11.53
C GLY A 413 23.82 7.89 -10.41
N PHE A 414 24.70 7.11 -9.78
CA PHE A 414 24.35 6.29 -8.63
C PHE A 414 24.24 7.12 -7.35
N THR A 415 23.23 6.83 -6.57
CA THR A 415 23.06 7.36 -5.21
C THR A 415 23.96 6.65 -4.21
N GLY A 416 24.15 7.23 -3.03
CA GLY A 416 24.91 6.59 -1.94
C GLY A 416 24.36 5.21 -1.55
N ALA A 417 23.03 5.05 -1.56
CA ALA A 417 22.38 3.77 -1.26
C ALA A 417 22.64 2.71 -2.35
N GLU A 418 22.68 3.12 -3.62
CA GLU A 418 23.00 2.20 -4.72
C GLU A 418 24.46 1.76 -4.69
N LEU A 419 25.37 2.66 -4.31
CA LEU A 419 26.79 2.34 -4.12
C LEU A 419 27.00 1.38 -2.95
N GLU A 420 26.29 1.55 -1.84
CA GLU A 420 26.27 0.58 -0.73
C GLU A 420 25.80 -0.79 -1.19
N ASN A 421 24.65 -0.81 -1.90
CA ASN A 421 24.04 -2.04 -2.43
C ASN A 421 24.96 -2.73 -3.44
N LEU A 422 25.65 -1.98 -4.28
CA LEU A 422 26.64 -2.50 -5.23
C LEU A 422 27.75 -3.31 -4.51
N LEU A 423 28.36 -2.73 -3.49
CA LEU A 423 29.40 -3.41 -2.72
C LEU A 423 28.85 -4.58 -1.91
N ASN A 424 27.62 -4.49 -1.43
CA ASN A 424 26.96 -5.58 -0.73
C ASN A 424 26.66 -6.75 -1.66
N GLU A 425 26.14 -6.51 -2.86
CA GLU A 425 25.88 -7.54 -3.87
C GLU A 425 27.18 -8.21 -4.33
N ALA A 426 28.26 -7.44 -4.52
CA ALA A 426 29.56 -7.99 -4.83
C ALA A 426 30.09 -8.90 -3.71
N ALA A 427 29.91 -8.53 -2.46
CA ALA A 427 30.27 -9.37 -1.31
C ALA A 427 29.43 -10.66 -1.25
N ILE A 428 28.13 -10.58 -1.57
CA ILE A 428 27.24 -11.76 -1.67
C ILE A 428 27.73 -12.70 -2.78
N MET A 429 28.16 -12.17 -3.94
CA MET A 429 28.71 -12.99 -5.04
C MET A 429 30.01 -13.68 -4.63
N ALA A 430 30.94 -12.97 -4.00
CA ALA A 430 32.16 -13.55 -3.48
C ALA A 430 31.90 -14.66 -2.45
N ALA A 431 30.91 -14.46 -1.56
CA ALA A 431 30.51 -15.45 -0.57
C ALA A 431 29.90 -16.71 -1.20
N LYS A 432 29.06 -16.59 -2.23
CA LYS A 432 28.51 -17.71 -3.00
C LYS A 432 29.61 -18.58 -3.59
N ASP A 433 30.66 -17.95 -4.11
CA ASP A 433 31.83 -18.65 -4.67
C ASP A 433 32.80 -19.11 -3.60
N ARG A 434 32.43 -19.03 -2.30
CA ARG A 434 33.28 -19.41 -1.14
C ARG A 434 34.65 -18.71 -1.09
N ARG A 435 34.73 -17.50 -1.64
CA ARG A 435 35.92 -16.67 -1.60
C ARG A 435 35.96 -15.79 -0.35
N ARG A 436 37.16 -15.43 0.09
CA ARG A 436 37.36 -14.59 1.29
C ARG A 436 37.47 -13.09 0.97
N PHE A 437 37.67 -12.75 -0.30
CA PHE A 437 37.89 -11.38 -0.76
C PHE A 437 36.97 -11.09 -1.94
N VAL A 438 36.47 -9.85 -1.99
CA VAL A 438 35.69 -9.31 -3.12
C VAL A 438 36.66 -8.84 -4.19
N ARG A 439 36.53 -9.29 -5.41
CA ARG A 439 37.35 -8.93 -6.56
C ARG A 439 36.68 -7.87 -7.42
N GLN A 440 37.48 -7.21 -8.30
CA GLN A 440 36.93 -6.28 -9.29
C GLN A 440 35.87 -6.92 -10.19
N SER A 441 36.04 -8.20 -10.56
CA SER A 441 35.08 -8.96 -11.34
C SER A 441 33.72 -9.13 -10.66
N ASP A 442 33.68 -9.24 -9.32
CA ASP A 442 32.45 -9.36 -8.56
C ASP A 442 31.68 -8.05 -8.56
N ILE A 443 32.43 -6.94 -8.41
CA ILE A 443 31.84 -5.59 -8.44
C ILE A 443 31.30 -5.29 -9.83
N LYS A 444 32.02 -5.68 -10.89
CA LYS A 444 31.52 -5.57 -12.26
C LYS A 444 30.21 -6.36 -12.47
N SER A 445 30.15 -7.59 -12.00
CA SER A 445 28.94 -8.42 -12.09
C SER A 445 27.80 -7.88 -11.22
N ALA A 446 28.11 -7.34 -10.05
CA ALA A 446 27.13 -6.69 -9.18
C ALA A 446 26.59 -5.39 -9.80
N PHE A 447 27.45 -4.61 -10.46
CA PHE A 447 27.05 -3.40 -11.19
C PHE A 447 26.01 -3.69 -12.28
N ILE A 448 26.24 -4.73 -13.08
CA ILE A 448 25.28 -5.19 -14.08
C ILE A 448 23.97 -5.62 -13.41
N LYS A 449 24.06 -6.39 -12.33
CA LYS A 449 22.88 -6.87 -11.59
C LYS A 449 22.07 -5.73 -10.97
N VAL A 450 22.70 -4.71 -10.42
CA VAL A 450 22.04 -3.56 -9.75
C VAL A 450 21.49 -2.59 -10.79
N GLY A 451 22.27 -2.26 -11.84
CA GLY A 451 21.88 -1.27 -12.84
C GLY A 451 20.89 -1.79 -13.88
N ILE A 452 21.06 -3.03 -14.34
CA ILE A 452 20.25 -3.60 -15.44
C ILE A 452 19.31 -4.71 -14.95
N GLY A 453 19.70 -5.41 -13.89
CA GLY A 453 18.98 -6.55 -13.32
C GLY A 453 19.70 -7.88 -13.49
N ALA A 454 19.19 -8.92 -12.83
CA ALA A 454 19.79 -10.24 -12.87
C ALA A 454 19.69 -10.90 -14.24
N GLU A 455 20.78 -11.52 -14.69
CA GLU A 455 20.83 -12.30 -15.92
C GLU A 455 19.93 -13.55 -15.84
N LYS A 456 19.15 -13.80 -16.90
CA LYS A 456 18.25 -14.97 -17.00
C LYS A 456 18.92 -16.09 -17.79
N ARG A 457 19.96 -16.69 -17.25
CA ARG A 457 20.72 -17.77 -17.92
C ARG A 457 19.92 -19.06 -18.15
N SER A 458 18.80 -19.25 -17.46
CA SER A 458 17.92 -20.42 -17.61
C SER A 458 16.95 -20.32 -18.79
N LYS A 459 16.82 -19.12 -19.42
CA LYS A 459 15.92 -18.92 -20.55
C LYS A 459 16.51 -19.60 -21.80
N VAL A 460 15.78 -20.53 -22.39
CA VAL A 460 16.16 -21.15 -23.66
C VAL A 460 15.83 -20.18 -24.79
N ILE A 461 16.84 -19.68 -25.46
CA ILE A 461 16.73 -18.71 -26.54
C ILE A 461 17.14 -19.42 -27.83
N SER A 462 16.35 -19.25 -28.88
CA SER A 462 16.69 -19.80 -30.20
C SER A 462 17.93 -19.12 -30.80
N ASP A 463 18.69 -19.82 -31.63
CA ASP A 463 19.88 -19.24 -32.30
C ASP A 463 19.49 -18.07 -33.22
N LYS A 464 18.25 -18.07 -33.75
CA LYS A 464 17.72 -16.94 -34.53
C LYS A 464 17.60 -15.69 -33.61
N GLU A 465 17.00 -15.83 -32.44
CA GLU A 465 16.85 -14.71 -31.50
C GLU A 465 18.20 -14.20 -30.98
N LYS A 466 19.14 -15.10 -30.67
CA LYS A 466 20.51 -14.71 -30.30
C LYS A 466 21.19 -13.88 -31.39
N ARG A 467 21.04 -14.29 -32.64
CA ARG A 467 21.57 -13.51 -33.78
C ARG A 467 20.94 -12.14 -33.87
N ILE A 468 19.61 -12.06 -33.77
CA ILE A 468 18.90 -10.79 -33.82
C ILE A 468 19.42 -9.86 -32.71
N THR A 469 19.46 -10.35 -31.47
CA THR A 469 19.97 -9.58 -30.31
C THR A 469 21.43 -9.15 -30.52
N ALA A 470 22.29 -10.06 -31.01
CA ALA A 470 23.69 -9.72 -31.23
C ALA A 470 23.88 -8.58 -32.23
N TYR A 471 23.14 -8.61 -33.35
CA TYR A 471 23.20 -7.53 -34.35
C TYR A 471 22.60 -6.24 -33.81
N HIS A 472 21.50 -6.31 -33.07
CA HIS A 472 20.85 -5.18 -32.43
C HIS A 472 21.81 -4.45 -31.50
N GLU A 473 22.41 -5.17 -30.52
CA GLU A 473 23.36 -4.60 -29.57
C GLU A 473 24.66 -4.10 -30.25
N THR A 474 25.10 -4.80 -31.29
CA THR A 474 26.24 -4.34 -32.09
C THR A 474 25.95 -3.04 -32.83
N GLY A 475 24.71 -2.85 -33.29
CA GLY A 475 24.27 -1.58 -33.89
C GLY A 475 24.42 -0.39 -32.96
N HIS A 476 24.01 -0.54 -31.72
CA HIS A 476 24.25 0.50 -30.69
C HIS A 476 25.74 0.71 -30.43
N ALA A 477 26.49 -0.36 -30.26
CA ALA A 477 27.93 -0.30 -29.95
C ALA A 477 28.76 0.37 -31.05
N ILE A 478 28.45 0.09 -32.33
CA ILE A 478 29.10 0.75 -33.47
C ILE A 478 28.88 2.27 -33.39
N LEU A 479 27.66 2.70 -33.16
CA LEU A 479 27.33 4.13 -33.11
C LEU A 479 27.95 4.82 -31.90
N PHE A 480 28.00 4.19 -30.73
CA PHE A 480 28.74 4.69 -29.59
C PHE A 480 30.23 4.92 -29.91
N HIS A 481 30.83 4.00 -30.69
CA HIS A 481 32.24 4.10 -31.04
C HIS A 481 32.53 5.12 -32.15
N MET A 482 31.60 5.27 -33.09
CA MET A 482 31.81 6.10 -34.29
C MET A 482 31.41 7.57 -34.11
N LEU A 483 30.56 7.87 -33.13
CA LEU A 483 30.09 9.24 -32.88
C LEU A 483 30.99 9.93 -31.85
N PRO A 484 31.50 11.13 -32.15
CA PRO A 484 32.61 11.73 -31.39
C PRO A 484 32.25 12.19 -29.97
N ASP A 485 30.98 12.52 -29.72
CA ASP A 485 30.53 13.03 -28.41
C ASP A 485 29.89 11.92 -27.54
N MET A 486 29.97 10.67 -28.01
CA MET A 486 29.42 9.54 -27.27
C MET A 486 30.48 8.85 -26.43
N GLU A 487 30.05 8.32 -25.31
CA GLU A 487 30.90 7.59 -24.36
C GLU A 487 31.38 6.24 -24.95
N ALA A 488 32.56 5.78 -24.51
CA ALA A 488 33.06 4.47 -24.89
C ALA A 488 32.15 3.34 -24.37
N VAL A 489 32.06 2.25 -25.11
CA VAL A 489 31.26 1.09 -24.68
C VAL A 489 32.00 0.33 -23.58
N TYR A 490 31.35 0.19 -22.42
CA TYR A 490 31.86 -0.58 -21.28
C TYR A 490 31.64 -2.09 -21.46
N THR A 491 30.43 -2.48 -21.84
CA THR A 491 30.09 -3.89 -22.02
C THR A 491 28.90 -4.07 -22.95
N ILE A 492 28.89 -5.18 -23.68
CA ILE A 492 27.78 -5.63 -24.52
C ILE A 492 27.40 -7.04 -24.08
N SER A 493 26.13 -7.34 -23.95
CA SER A 493 25.64 -8.67 -23.59
C SER A 493 24.40 -9.04 -24.39
N ILE A 494 24.36 -10.29 -24.83
CA ILE A 494 23.21 -10.91 -25.49
C ILE A 494 22.41 -11.81 -24.51
N ILE A 495 22.75 -11.76 -23.22
CA ILE A 495 22.07 -12.52 -22.18
C ILE A 495 20.89 -11.68 -21.69
N PRO A 496 19.65 -12.24 -21.70
CA PRO A 496 18.49 -11.52 -21.23
C PRO A 496 18.60 -11.13 -19.77
N THR A 497 18.20 -9.90 -19.46
CA THR A 497 18.21 -9.37 -18.09
C THR A 497 16.83 -8.81 -17.72
N GLY A 498 16.56 -8.68 -16.42
CA GLY A 498 15.39 -7.99 -15.89
C GLY A 498 14.04 -8.43 -16.49
N PRO A 499 13.04 -7.54 -16.53
CA PRO A 499 11.67 -7.87 -16.97
C PRO A 499 11.46 -7.87 -18.50
N GLY A 500 12.49 -7.79 -19.36
CA GLY A 500 12.21 -7.84 -20.79
C GLY A 500 13.34 -7.55 -21.75
N ALA A 501 14.51 -7.15 -21.30
CA ALA A 501 15.65 -6.93 -22.18
C ALA A 501 16.20 -8.26 -22.72
N ALA A 502 16.40 -8.33 -24.03
CA ALA A 502 16.98 -9.50 -24.70
C ALA A 502 18.52 -9.48 -24.65
N GLY A 503 19.09 -8.28 -24.63
CA GLY A 503 20.49 -7.94 -24.45
C GLY A 503 20.63 -6.53 -23.89
N TYR A 504 21.84 -6.04 -23.84
CA TYR A 504 22.12 -4.63 -23.48
C TYR A 504 23.50 -4.19 -23.96
N THR A 505 23.59 -2.92 -24.31
CA THR A 505 24.85 -2.21 -24.59
C THR A 505 24.98 -1.07 -23.57
N MET A 506 26.06 -1.07 -22.80
CA MET A 506 26.26 -0.09 -21.72
C MET A 506 27.47 0.79 -22.04
N PRO A 507 27.27 2.13 -22.09
CA PRO A 507 28.38 3.07 -22.19
C PRO A 507 29.08 3.23 -20.84
N GLN A 508 30.31 3.74 -20.86
CA GLN A 508 31.10 4.13 -19.71
C GLN A 508 31.26 5.65 -19.70
N PRO A 509 30.51 6.37 -18.85
CA PRO A 509 30.73 7.79 -18.67
C PRO A 509 32.14 8.07 -18.15
N GLU A 510 32.86 8.99 -18.76
CA GLU A 510 34.18 9.42 -18.29
C GLU A 510 34.08 10.55 -17.27
N ASN A 511 33.09 11.41 -17.42
CA ASN A 511 32.85 12.58 -16.59
C ASN A 511 31.37 12.74 -16.25
N ASP A 512 31.08 13.52 -15.22
CA ASP A 512 29.72 13.96 -14.89
C ASP A 512 29.43 15.26 -15.67
N ASP A 513 28.83 15.16 -16.86
CA ASP A 513 28.57 16.30 -17.73
C ASP A 513 27.44 17.16 -17.17
N MET A 514 27.73 18.42 -16.89
CA MET A 514 26.74 19.38 -16.40
C MET A 514 25.78 19.86 -17.51
N PHE A 515 26.24 19.90 -18.78
CA PHE A 515 25.45 20.36 -19.90
C PHE A 515 25.44 19.35 -21.04
N GLN A 516 24.29 19.16 -21.65
CA GLN A 516 24.15 18.39 -22.87
C GLN A 516 23.96 19.33 -24.06
N THR A 517 24.82 19.24 -25.05
CA THR A 517 24.70 20.02 -26.28
C THR A 517 23.65 19.43 -27.22
N ARG A 518 23.06 20.25 -28.09
CA ARG A 518 22.18 19.77 -29.16
C ARG A 518 22.82 18.65 -29.98
N GLY A 519 24.12 18.78 -30.29
CA GLY A 519 24.88 17.79 -31.05
C GLY A 519 24.93 16.44 -30.31
N LYS A 520 25.28 16.45 -29.02
CA LYS A 520 25.34 15.25 -28.19
C LYS A 520 23.97 14.57 -28.07
N MET A 521 22.90 15.34 -27.88
CA MET A 521 21.54 14.80 -27.83
C MET A 521 21.10 14.18 -29.15
N MET A 522 21.45 14.80 -30.31
CA MET A 522 21.19 14.22 -31.63
C MET A 522 21.95 12.92 -31.84
N GLN A 523 23.23 12.86 -31.42
CA GLN A 523 24.03 11.65 -31.49
C GLN A 523 23.44 10.54 -30.60
N TYR A 524 22.95 10.89 -29.41
CA TYR A 524 22.30 9.96 -28.52
C TYR A 524 21.00 9.37 -29.14
N ILE A 525 20.17 10.20 -29.79
CA ILE A 525 19.02 9.71 -30.56
C ILE A 525 19.46 8.75 -31.65
N THR A 526 20.56 9.08 -32.35
CA THR A 526 21.13 8.22 -33.42
C THR A 526 21.55 6.86 -32.85
N VAL A 527 22.21 6.85 -31.68
CA VAL A 527 22.60 5.61 -30.96
C VAL A 527 21.38 4.78 -30.58
N CYS A 528 20.33 5.40 -30.02
CA CYS A 528 19.09 4.70 -29.68
C CYS A 528 18.47 3.98 -30.89
N LEU A 529 18.59 4.53 -32.08
CA LEU A 529 18.06 3.93 -33.31
C LEU A 529 18.97 2.84 -33.90
N GLY A 530 20.19 2.68 -33.39
CA GLY A 530 21.21 1.80 -33.93
C GLY A 530 20.81 0.33 -34.00
N GLY A 531 20.19 -0.19 -32.95
CA GLY A 531 19.70 -1.58 -32.93
C GLY A 531 18.66 -1.84 -34.02
N ARG A 532 17.71 -0.92 -34.18
CA ARG A 532 16.67 -0.97 -35.19
C ARG A 532 17.25 -0.96 -36.62
N VAL A 533 18.18 -0.05 -36.86
CA VAL A 533 18.84 0.06 -38.16
C VAL A 533 19.68 -1.19 -38.48
N ALA A 534 20.34 -1.76 -37.51
CA ALA A 534 21.09 -3.01 -37.68
C ALA A 534 20.15 -4.19 -38.04
N GLU A 535 18.97 -4.29 -37.43
CA GLU A 535 17.95 -5.28 -37.80
C GLU A 535 17.50 -5.09 -39.25
N GLU A 536 17.15 -3.88 -39.66
CA GLU A 536 16.74 -3.55 -41.02
C GLU A 536 17.79 -3.94 -42.09
N LEU A 537 19.05 -3.61 -41.81
CA LEU A 537 20.13 -3.87 -42.76
C LEU A 537 20.50 -5.36 -42.95
N ILE A 538 20.36 -6.16 -41.87
CA ILE A 538 20.87 -7.53 -41.86
C ILE A 538 19.78 -8.56 -42.10
N PHE A 539 18.56 -8.30 -41.62
CA PHE A 539 17.47 -9.27 -41.67
C PHE A 539 16.38 -8.89 -42.68
N ASP A 540 16.44 -7.70 -43.27
CA ASP A 540 15.36 -7.13 -44.10
C ASP A 540 13.98 -7.21 -43.41
N ASP A 541 14.01 -7.17 -42.07
CA ASP A 541 12.86 -7.32 -41.19
C ASP A 541 13.10 -6.53 -39.88
N ILE A 542 12.07 -6.39 -39.08
CA ILE A 542 12.07 -5.56 -37.89
C ILE A 542 11.40 -6.30 -36.75
N THR A 543 11.93 -6.11 -35.53
CA THR A 543 11.37 -6.75 -34.36
C THR A 543 10.77 -5.75 -33.35
N THR A 544 10.04 -6.26 -32.37
CA THR A 544 9.54 -5.47 -31.24
C THR A 544 10.64 -5.12 -30.24
N GLY A 545 11.86 -5.64 -30.39
CA GLY A 545 13.00 -5.43 -29.49
C GLY A 545 13.34 -3.94 -29.31
N ALA A 546 13.34 -3.19 -30.41
CA ALA A 546 13.64 -1.76 -30.42
C ALA A 546 12.57 -0.85 -29.79
N SER A 547 11.51 -1.39 -29.18
CA SER A 547 10.39 -0.57 -28.67
C SER A 547 10.79 0.40 -27.57
N GLN A 548 11.72 0.04 -26.70
CA GLN A 548 12.21 0.90 -25.63
C GLN A 548 13.15 1.99 -26.17
N ASP A 549 14.00 1.63 -27.11
CA ASP A 549 14.96 2.56 -27.74
C ASP A 549 14.22 3.65 -28.53
N ILE A 550 13.17 3.27 -29.26
CA ILE A 550 12.30 4.21 -29.98
C ILE A 550 11.59 5.15 -28.99
N LYS A 551 11.10 4.66 -27.84
CA LYS A 551 10.49 5.50 -26.83
C LYS A 551 11.50 6.50 -26.28
N GLN A 552 12.71 6.08 -26.00
CA GLN A 552 13.76 6.91 -25.44
C GLN A 552 14.23 7.98 -26.46
N ALA A 553 14.43 7.57 -27.71
CA ALA A 553 14.71 8.50 -28.80
C ALA A 553 13.61 9.57 -28.97
N THR A 554 12.34 9.14 -28.96
CA THR A 554 11.19 10.05 -29.06
C THR A 554 11.08 11.00 -27.88
N ALA A 555 11.28 10.50 -26.64
CA ALA A 555 11.26 11.34 -25.44
C ALA A 555 12.38 12.38 -25.44
N THR A 556 13.60 12.01 -25.87
CA THR A 556 14.73 12.91 -26.00
C THR A 556 14.46 13.99 -27.06
N ALA A 557 14.00 13.60 -28.25
CA ALA A 557 13.65 14.53 -29.32
C ALA A 557 12.55 15.52 -28.88
N ARG A 558 11.52 15.03 -28.21
CA ARG A 558 10.45 15.88 -27.65
C ARG A 558 10.99 16.87 -26.62
N SER A 559 11.83 16.41 -25.68
CA SER A 559 12.44 17.29 -24.68
C SER A 559 13.34 18.37 -25.29
N MET A 560 14.07 18.06 -26.37
CA MET A 560 14.86 19.04 -27.11
C MET A 560 13.99 20.19 -27.64
N ILE A 561 12.80 19.88 -28.12
CA ILE A 561 11.87 20.85 -28.70
C ILE A 561 11.09 21.58 -27.61
N THR A 562 10.46 20.84 -26.68
CA THR A 562 9.48 21.42 -25.75
C THR A 562 10.11 22.02 -24.50
N LYS A 563 11.19 21.40 -23.99
CA LYS A 563 11.84 21.80 -22.74
C LYS A 563 13.04 22.72 -22.95
N TYR A 564 13.88 22.40 -23.93
CA TYR A 564 15.14 23.11 -24.13
C TYR A 564 15.11 24.14 -25.23
N GLY A 565 13.98 24.28 -25.97
CA GLY A 565 13.85 25.26 -27.04
C GLY A 565 14.87 25.09 -28.16
N MET A 566 15.31 23.84 -28.44
CA MET A 566 16.31 23.54 -29.47
C MET A 566 15.73 23.40 -30.88
N SER A 567 14.55 23.96 -31.11
CA SER A 567 13.85 24.00 -32.40
C SER A 567 14.17 25.26 -33.17
N GLU A 568 14.38 25.14 -34.49
CA GLU A 568 14.54 26.27 -35.38
C GLU A 568 13.19 26.85 -35.84
N ASN A 569 12.15 26.03 -35.95
CA ASN A 569 10.83 26.42 -36.41
C ASN A 569 9.96 27.00 -35.30
N LEU A 570 10.03 26.41 -34.10
CA LEU A 570 9.22 26.80 -32.92
C LEU A 570 9.92 27.86 -32.05
N GLY A 571 11.22 28.12 -32.31
CA GLY A 571 12.01 29.15 -31.61
C GLY A 571 12.35 28.78 -30.16
N LEU A 572 12.81 29.80 -29.42
CA LEU A 572 13.26 29.67 -28.02
C LEU A 572 12.07 29.78 -27.06
N VAL A 573 11.12 28.87 -27.18
CA VAL A 573 9.92 28.81 -26.34
C VAL A 573 9.87 27.49 -25.62
N ALA A 574 9.67 27.52 -24.28
CA ALA A 574 9.38 26.34 -23.50
C ALA A 574 7.88 26.04 -23.56
N TYR A 575 7.52 24.91 -24.14
CA TYR A 575 6.16 24.40 -24.24
C TYR A 575 5.85 23.36 -23.14
N ASP A 576 6.86 22.93 -22.43
CA ASP A 576 6.74 22.04 -21.28
C ASP A 576 6.39 22.91 -20.06
N SER A 577 5.19 22.78 -19.53
CA SER A 577 4.83 23.42 -18.27
C SER A 577 5.18 22.46 -17.15
N ASP A 578 6.13 22.81 -16.31
CA ASP A 578 6.47 22.08 -15.06
C ASP A 578 5.27 21.94 -14.08
N SER A 579 4.06 22.34 -14.52
CA SER A 579 2.81 22.33 -13.74
C SER A 579 1.93 21.10 -13.98
N ASP A 580 2.38 20.06 -14.67
CA ASP A 580 1.55 18.95 -15.11
C ASP A 580 1.32 17.83 -14.08
N GLU A 581 1.37 18.11 -12.78
CA GLU A 581 0.78 17.22 -11.79
C GLU A 581 -0.36 17.87 -11.00
N VAL A 582 -1.36 18.39 -11.69
CA VAL A 582 -2.68 18.52 -11.07
C VAL A 582 -3.36 17.17 -11.13
N PHE A 583 -3.17 16.39 -10.08
CA PHE A 583 -3.87 15.14 -9.85
C PHE A 583 -5.35 15.44 -9.55
N ILE A 584 -6.12 15.73 -10.60
CA ILE A 584 -7.58 15.68 -10.54
C ILE A 584 -7.95 14.27 -11.00
N GLY A 585 -8.52 13.50 -10.09
CA GLY A 585 -8.91 12.12 -10.33
C GLY A 585 -9.82 11.98 -11.54
N ARG A 586 -9.54 10.95 -12.35
CA ARG A 586 -10.25 10.45 -13.52
C ARG A 586 -10.27 11.35 -14.76
N ASP A 587 -9.51 10.93 -15.75
CA ASP A 587 -9.77 11.02 -17.21
C ASP A 587 -10.46 12.27 -17.79
N TRP A 588 -10.02 13.48 -17.40
CA TRP A 588 -10.38 14.67 -18.17
C TRP A 588 -9.16 15.56 -18.36
N GLY A 589 -8.47 15.29 -19.50
CA GLY A 589 -7.73 16.27 -20.27
C GLY A 589 -6.48 16.86 -19.60
N HIS A 590 -5.30 16.31 -19.96
CA HIS A 590 -4.09 17.13 -20.03
C HIS A 590 -4.41 18.35 -20.90
N THR A 591 -4.69 19.48 -20.28
CA THR A 591 -4.84 20.73 -21.02
C THR A 591 -3.43 21.12 -21.49
N LYS A 592 -3.14 20.83 -22.76
CA LYS A 592 -1.93 21.32 -23.40
C LYS A 592 -1.91 22.83 -23.25
N SER A 593 -0.80 23.37 -22.78
CA SER A 593 -0.60 24.83 -22.62
C SER A 593 -0.45 25.56 -23.96
N TYR A 594 -0.55 24.84 -25.09
CA TYR A 594 -0.33 25.34 -26.45
C TYR A 594 -1.41 24.86 -27.42
N SER A 595 -1.56 25.58 -28.54
CA SER A 595 -2.59 25.32 -29.55
C SER A 595 -2.35 24.00 -30.30
N GLU A 596 -3.40 23.45 -30.90
CA GLU A 596 -3.30 22.23 -31.74
C GLU A 596 -2.34 22.39 -32.91
N ASN A 597 -2.21 23.62 -33.48
CA ASN A 597 -1.25 23.91 -34.54
C ASN A 597 0.20 23.77 -34.04
N VAL A 598 0.49 24.22 -32.83
CA VAL A 598 1.82 24.05 -32.22
C VAL A 598 2.05 22.59 -31.88
N ALA A 599 1.04 21.84 -31.39
CA ALA A 599 1.15 20.42 -31.17
C ALA A 599 1.52 19.66 -32.44
N ALA A 600 0.82 19.94 -33.55
CA ALA A 600 1.12 19.33 -34.85
C ALA A 600 2.54 19.69 -35.35
N ALA A 601 3.00 20.92 -35.13
CA ALA A 601 4.35 21.34 -35.49
C ALA A 601 5.42 20.62 -34.63
N ILE A 602 5.18 20.44 -33.31
CA ILE A 602 6.06 19.65 -32.44
C ILE A 602 6.16 18.19 -32.92
N ASP A 603 5.02 17.55 -33.20
CA ASP A 603 4.99 16.14 -33.62
C ASP A 603 5.70 15.96 -34.97
N GLU A 604 5.52 16.91 -35.91
CA GLU A 604 6.20 16.87 -37.20
C GLU A 604 7.72 17.06 -37.05
N GLU A 605 8.16 17.97 -36.21
CA GLU A 605 9.58 18.21 -36.01
C GLU A 605 10.27 17.06 -35.26
N VAL A 606 9.58 16.43 -34.27
CA VAL A 606 10.05 15.20 -33.64
C VAL A 606 10.22 14.11 -34.69
N ARG A 607 9.25 13.92 -35.60
CA ARG A 607 9.32 12.92 -36.67
C ARG A 607 10.52 13.17 -37.58
N GLN A 608 10.70 14.41 -38.04
CA GLN A 608 11.83 14.79 -38.91
C GLN A 608 13.19 14.57 -38.22
N MET A 609 13.28 14.89 -36.91
CA MET A 609 14.50 14.69 -36.13
C MET A 609 14.84 13.19 -36.02
N ILE A 610 13.87 12.36 -35.74
CA ILE A 610 14.03 10.88 -35.67
C ILE A 610 14.46 10.32 -37.05
N GLU A 611 13.79 10.75 -38.14
CA GLU A 611 14.14 10.31 -39.51
C GLU A 611 15.57 10.72 -39.87
N LYS A 612 15.96 11.94 -39.58
CA LYS A 612 17.34 12.41 -39.80
C LYS A 612 18.38 11.58 -39.05
N CYS A 613 18.13 11.27 -37.77
CA CYS A 613 19.01 10.45 -36.95
C CYS A 613 19.04 8.99 -37.45
N HIS A 614 17.89 8.45 -37.90
CA HIS A 614 17.79 7.14 -38.50
C HIS A 614 18.63 7.02 -39.80
N ASP A 615 18.51 8.01 -40.68
CA ASP A 615 19.30 8.06 -41.93
C ASP A 615 20.79 8.19 -41.64
N GLN A 616 21.17 8.96 -40.63
CA GLN A 616 22.56 9.06 -40.19
C GLN A 616 23.09 7.71 -39.68
N ALA A 617 22.33 7.00 -38.85
CA ALA A 617 22.69 5.65 -38.40
C ALA A 617 22.82 4.68 -39.57
N LYS A 618 21.92 4.77 -40.55
CA LYS A 618 21.89 3.93 -41.77
C LYS A 618 23.10 4.19 -42.71
N GLN A 619 23.71 5.35 -42.63
CA GLN A 619 24.94 5.66 -43.34
C GLN A 619 26.18 5.14 -42.60
N ILE A 620 26.23 5.25 -41.26
CA ILE A 620 27.40 4.89 -40.47
C ILE A 620 27.57 3.37 -40.34
N ILE A 621 26.49 2.65 -40.02
CA ILE A 621 26.56 1.21 -39.68
C ILE A 621 27.14 0.37 -40.82
N PRO A 622 26.73 0.48 -42.12
CA PRO A 622 27.28 -0.35 -43.20
C PRO A 622 28.76 -0.08 -43.44
N VAL A 623 29.18 1.18 -43.39
CA VAL A 623 30.60 1.55 -43.58
C VAL A 623 31.46 0.96 -42.48
N SER A 624 31.02 1.04 -41.24
CA SER A 624 31.74 0.51 -40.09
C SER A 624 31.73 -1.02 -40.04
N TYR A 625 30.62 -1.65 -40.47
CA TYR A 625 30.53 -3.11 -40.56
C TYR A 625 31.56 -3.70 -41.52
N THR A 626 31.82 -3.04 -42.64
CA THR A 626 32.88 -3.47 -43.58
C THR A 626 34.26 -3.38 -42.98
N HIS A 627 34.52 -2.45 -42.07
CA HIS A 627 35.78 -2.31 -41.33
C HIS A 627 35.91 -3.33 -40.18
N LEU A 628 34.81 -3.68 -39.50
CA LEU A 628 34.78 -4.66 -38.39
C LEU A 628 34.87 -6.12 -38.87
N THR A 629 34.46 -6.44 -40.09
CA THR A 629 34.58 -7.79 -40.69
C THR A 629 35.97 -8.10 -41.20
N LEU A 630 36.87 -7.11 -41.28
CA LEU A 630 38.29 -7.34 -41.43
C LEU A 630 38.85 -7.93 -40.13
N PRO A 631 39.76 -8.92 -40.15
CA PRO A 631 39.99 -10.01 -39.18
C PRO A 631 40.54 -9.61 -37.81
N THR A 632 40.28 -8.42 -37.34
CA THR A 632 40.69 -8.02 -36.03
C THR A 632 39.51 -7.49 -35.27
N ILE A 633 39.18 -8.18 -34.21
CA ILE A 633 38.32 -7.71 -33.10
C ILE A 633 36.86 -8.07 -33.19
N LEU A 634 36.56 -9.20 -32.63
CA LEU A 634 35.48 -9.35 -31.67
C LEU A 634 35.63 -10.71 -31.02
N ARG A 635 36.38 -10.80 -29.94
CA ARG A 635 36.13 -11.82 -28.93
C ARG A 635 34.82 -11.44 -28.25
N VAL A 636 33.71 -11.90 -28.80
CA VAL A 636 32.49 -12.06 -28.02
C VAL A 636 32.79 -13.24 -27.09
N GLU A 637 33.06 -12.96 -25.83
CA GLU A 637 33.04 -13.99 -24.79
C GLU A 637 31.59 -14.45 -24.66
N ILE A 638 31.29 -15.63 -25.22
CA ILE A 638 30.01 -16.34 -25.10
C ILE A 638 29.88 -16.95 -23.70
#